data_dc996599e7690b9d5bd901d6fda47ba1
#
_entry.id   dc996599e7690b9d5bd901d6fda47ba1
#
_cell.length_a   1.000
_cell.length_b   1.000
_cell.length_c   1.000
_cell.angle_alpha   90.00
_cell.angle_beta   90.00
_cell.angle_gamma   90.00
#
_symmetry.space_group_name_H-M   'P 1'
#
loop_
_entity.id
_entity.type
_entity.pdbx_description
1 polymer ?
#
loop_
_entity_poly.entity_id
_entity_poly.type
_entity_poly.pdbx_seq_one_letter_code
_entity_poly.pdbx_strand_id
1 'polypeptide(L)'
;MTSLPEAEMVRLWELHTQLEFATKDATATVATMTPDNYVNHVPVMTGGRGRDEMIEFYGKHFIPKMPADTALRLLARTVGKERLIDEFVFSFTHDIEMDWMLPGIQPTH
;
A
#
# COMPACT_ATOMS: atom_id res chain seq x y z
N MET A 1 -18.16 -17.29 3.73
CA MET A 1 -16.72 -17.06 3.59
C MET A 1 -16.07 -17.17 4.96
N THR A 2 -14.99 -17.91 5.04
CA THR A 2 -14.28 -18.12 6.30
C THR A 2 -13.30 -16.97 6.54
N SER A 3 -13.38 -16.34 7.71
CA SER A 3 -12.43 -15.30 8.11
C SER A 3 -11.05 -15.92 8.38
N LEU A 4 -9.98 -15.19 8.09
CA LEU A 4 -8.64 -15.59 8.49
C LEU A 4 -8.47 -15.44 10.00
N PRO A 5 -7.74 -16.35 10.66
CA PRO A 5 -7.29 -16.12 12.04
C PRO A 5 -6.48 -14.82 12.15
N GLU A 6 -6.55 -14.16 13.30
CA GLU A 6 -5.85 -12.89 13.50
C GLU A 6 -4.35 -12.98 13.21
N ALA A 7 -3.69 -14.03 13.69
CA ALA A 7 -2.24 -14.21 13.45
C ALA A 7 -1.92 -14.36 11.97
N GLU A 8 -2.76 -15.05 11.22
CA GLU A 8 -2.59 -15.22 9.78
C GLU A 8 -2.83 -13.90 9.02
N MET A 9 -3.79 -13.12 9.48
CA MET A 9 -4.09 -11.81 8.92
C MET A 9 -2.89 -10.86 9.10
N VAL A 10 -2.27 -10.86 10.29
CA VAL A 10 -1.08 -10.07 10.57
C VAL A 10 0.09 -10.50 9.65
N ARG A 11 0.30 -11.81 9.55
CA ARG A 11 1.37 -12.36 8.71
C ARG A 11 1.20 -11.96 7.23
N LEU A 12 -0.01 -12.07 6.73
CA LEU A 12 -0.31 -11.73 5.35
C LEU A 12 -0.15 -10.23 5.09
N TRP A 13 -0.59 -9.40 6.03
CA TRP A 13 -0.43 -7.95 5.93
C TRP A 13 1.04 -7.54 5.94
N GLU A 14 1.85 -8.13 6.82
CA GLU A 14 3.28 -7.84 6.87
C GLU A 14 3.99 -8.27 5.58
N LEU A 15 3.62 -9.42 5.02
CA LEU A 15 4.14 -9.84 3.72
C LEU A 15 3.75 -8.85 2.61
N HIS A 16 2.50 -8.42 2.59
CA HIS A 16 2.00 -7.46 1.61
C HIS A 16 2.80 -6.15 1.65
N THR A 17 2.99 -5.58 2.83
CA THR A 17 3.73 -4.32 2.98
C THR A 17 5.22 -4.48 2.65
N GLN A 18 5.81 -5.63 2.96
CA GLN A 18 7.18 -5.93 2.56
C GLN A 18 7.33 -5.95 1.03
N LEU A 19 6.37 -6.56 0.34
CA LEU A 19 6.39 -6.62 -1.12
C LEU A 19 6.20 -5.23 -1.75
N GLU A 20 5.42 -4.35 -1.11
CA GLU A 20 5.23 -2.97 -1.58
C GLU A 20 6.49 -2.11 -1.39
N PHE A 21 7.07 -2.13 -0.19
CA PHE A 21 8.06 -1.13 0.22
C PHE A 21 9.50 -1.64 0.19
N ALA A 22 9.73 -2.92 0.41
CA ALA A 22 11.08 -3.50 0.43
C ALA A 22 11.43 -4.20 -0.88
N THR A 23 10.63 -5.17 -1.28
CA THR A 23 10.85 -5.95 -2.51
C THR A 23 10.44 -5.16 -3.76
N LYS A 24 9.41 -4.33 -3.65
CA LYS A 24 8.88 -3.48 -4.72
C LYS A 24 8.44 -4.27 -5.94
N ASP A 25 7.66 -5.32 -5.69
CA ASP A 25 7.15 -6.22 -6.73
C ASP A 25 5.62 -6.10 -6.81
N ALA A 26 5.13 -5.42 -7.86
CA ALA A 26 3.71 -5.14 -8.02
C ALA A 26 2.89 -6.43 -8.16
N THR A 27 3.33 -7.36 -9.00
CA THR A 27 2.60 -8.60 -9.24
C THR A 27 2.52 -9.45 -7.98
N ALA A 28 3.64 -9.59 -7.25
CA ALA A 28 3.67 -10.34 -6.00
C ALA A 28 2.81 -9.66 -4.92
N THR A 29 2.82 -8.33 -4.87
CA THR A 29 1.99 -7.57 -3.94
C THR A 29 0.51 -7.86 -4.19
N VAL A 30 0.06 -7.79 -5.43
CA VAL A 30 -1.34 -8.04 -5.78
C VAL A 30 -1.72 -9.50 -5.53
N ALA A 31 -0.78 -10.42 -5.64
CA ALA A 31 -1.03 -11.84 -5.36
C ALA A 31 -1.39 -12.10 -3.88
N THR A 32 -1.07 -11.18 -2.97
CA THR A 32 -1.50 -11.28 -1.56
C THR A 32 -2.92 -10.81 -1.34
N MET A 33 -3.58 -10.27 -2.35
CA MET A 33 -4.90 -9.65 -2.25
C MET A 33 -5.98 -10.55 -2.85
N THR A 34 -7.21 -10.34 -2.41
CA THR A 34 -8.36 -11.08 -2.99
C THR A 34 -8.63 -10.63 -4.42
N PRO A 35 -9.31 -11.46 -5.26
CA PRO A 35 -9.59 -11.07 -6.64
C PRO A 35 -10.45 -9.81 -6.80
N ASP A 36 -11.27 -9.51 -5.81
CA ASP A 36 -12.18 -8.35 -5.80
C ASP A 36 -11.65 -7.20 -4.94
N ASN A 37 -10.36 -7.17 -4.70
CA ASN A 37 -9.73 -6.14 -3.87
C ASN A 37 -9.89 -4.73 -4.45
N TYR A 38 -9.69 -3.75 -3.59
CA TYR A 38 -9.59 -2.35 -4.01
C TYR A 38 -8.65 -1.60 -3.06
N VAL A 39 -8.09 -0.50 -3.55
CA VAL A 39 -7.30 0.44 -2.73
C VAL A 39 -7.82 1.84 -3.01
N ASN A 40 -7.96 2.61 -1.95
CA ASN A 40 -8.33 4.02 -2.00
C ASN A 40 -7.38 4.83 -1.14
N HIS A 41 -6.72 5.81 -1.72
CA HIS A 41 -5.91 6.76 -0.96
C HIS A 41 -6.75 8.01 -0.71
N VAL A 42 -7.36 8.08 0.47
CA VAL A 42 -8.21 9.20 0.86
C VAL A 42 -7.33 10.36 1.33
N PRO A 43 -7.58 11.61 0.95
CA PRO A 43 -8.75 12.10 0.21
C PRO A 43 -8.59 12.17 -1.31
N VAL A 44 -7.44 11.86 -1.86
CA VAL A 44 -7.18 12.04 -3.30
C VAL A 44 -7.85 10.98 -4.17
N MET A 45 -8.28 9.89 -3.56
CA MET A 45 -9.05 8.79 -4.18
C MET A 45 -8.32 8.07 -5.31
N THR A 46 -6.99 7.98 -5.19
CA THR A 46 -6.18 7.19 -6.11
C THR A 46 -6.11 5.73 -5.68
N GLY A 47 -5.93 4.85 -6.62
CA GLY A 47 -5.89 3.40 -6.39
C GLY A 47 -6.46 2.65 -7.58
N GLY A 48 -7.17 1.58 -7.29
CA GLY A 48 -7.81 0.75 -8.31
C GLY A 48 -8.66 -0.33 -7.69
N ARG A 49 -9.32 -1.10 -8.53
CA ARG A 49 -10.19 -2.19 -8.11
C ARG A 49 -9.94 -3.41 -8.97
N GLY A 50 -9.76 -4.56 -8.32
CA GLY A 50 -9.50 -5.82 -8.99
C GLY A 50 -8.05 -5.98 -9.40
N ARG A 51 -7.71 -7.21 -9.80
CA ARG A 51 -6.33 -7.62 -10.05
C ARG A 51 -5.62 -6.77 -11.10
N ASP A 52 -6.25 -6.57 -12.25
CA ASP A 52 -5.58 -5.90 -13.36
C ASP A 52 -5.34 -4.41 -13.08
N GLU A 53 -6.34 -3.72 -12.53
CA GLU A 53 -6.19 -2.32 -12.15
C GLU A 53 -5.15 -2.15 -11.03
N MET A 54 -5.09 -3.08 -10.09
CA MET A 54 -4.12 -2.99 -8.99
C MET A 54 -2.71 -3.28 -9.46
N ILE A 55 -2.50 -4.20 -10.39
CA ILE A 55 -1.17 -4.42 -10.97
C ILE A 55 -0.70 -3.16 -11.69
N GLU A 56 -1.58 -2.53 -12.46
CA GLU A 56 -1.27 -1.27 -13.13
C GLU A 56 -0.98 -0.16 -12.13
N PHE A 57 -1.81 0.00 -11.11
CA PHE A 57 -1.62 1.03 -10.10
C PHE A 57 -0.28 0.85 -9.37
N TYR A 58 -0.02 -0.34 -8.82
CA TYR A 58 1.22 -0.60 -8.11
C TYR A 58 2.44 -0.50 -9.02
N GLY A 59 2.34 -0.99 -10.25
CA GLY A 59 3.46 -1.03 -11.18
C GLY A 59 3.82 0.30 -11.82
N LYS A 60 2.86 1.21 -11.98
CA LYS A 60 3.07 2.49 -12.68
C LYS A 60 2.97 3.70 -11.76
N HIS A 61 2.09 3.69 -10.77
CA HIS A 61 1.75 4.89 -10.01
C HIS A 61 2.19 4.85 -8.55
N PHE A 62 2.39 3.68 -7.97
CA PHE A 62 2.71 3.56 -6.56
C PHE A 62 4.18 3.23 -6.32
N ILE A 63 4.61 2.03 -6.74
CA ILE A 63 5.98 1.57 -6.46
C ILE A 63 7.04 2.47 -7.12
N PRO A 64 6.93 2.82 -8.43
CA PRO A 64 7.93 3.69 -9.06
C PRO A 64 7.86 5.15 -8.60
N LYS A 65 6.76 5.54 -7.95
CA LYS A 65 6.54 6.91 -7.46
C LYS A 65 6.75 7.03 -5.96
N MET A 66 7.57 6.16 -5.40
CA MET A 66 7.92 6.14 -4.00
C MET A 66 9.33 6.71 -3.83
N PRO A 67 9.53 7.81 -3.09
CA PRO A 67 10.88 8.32 -2.83
C PRO A 67 11.78 7.26 -2.20
N ALA A 68 13.07 7.30 -2.54
CA ALA A 68 14.03 6.28 -2.11
C ALA A 68 14.21 6.22 -0.58
N ASP A 69 13.99 7.34 0.11
CA ASP A 69 14.14 7.43 1.56
C ASP A 69 12.84 7.20 2.33
N THR A 70 11.81 6.69 1.67
CA THR A 70 10.52 6.42 2.30
C THR A 70 10.67 5.47 3.49
N ALA A 71 10.10 5.86 4.61
CA ALA A 71 10.13 5.07 5.84
C ALA A 71 8.76 5.03 6.50
N LEU A 72 8.47 3.89 7.11
CA LEU A 72 7.21 3.64 7.82
C LEU A 72 7.53 3.36 9.27
N ARG A 73 6.88 4.10 10.20
CA ARG A 73 7.01 3.84 11.62
C ARG A 73 5.66 3.52 12.21
N LEU A 74 5.44 2.27 12.56
CA LEU A 74 4.19 1.82 13.14
C LEU A 74 3.99 2.45 14.52
N LEU A 75 2.84 3.07 14.73
CA LEU A 75 2.44 3.65 16.01
C LEU A 75 1.50 2.73 16.77
N ALA A 76 0.51 2.17 16.10
CA ALA A 76 -0.48 1.31 16.72
C ALA A 76 -1.08 0.36 15.69
N ARG A 77 -1.43 -0.84 16.15
CA ARG A 77 -2.10 -1.84 15.33
C ARG A 77 -3.31 -2.38 16.06
N THR A 78 -4.44 -2.40 15.39
CA THR A 78 -5.67 -3.01 15.91
C THR A 78 -6.04 -4.17 15.00
N VAL A 79 -6.18 -5.35 15.60
CA VAL A 79 -6.58 -6.55 14.85
C VAL A 79 -7.92 -7.00 15.40
N GLY A 80 -8.92 -7.03 14.56
CA GLY A 80 -10.25 -7.50 14.89
C GLY A 80 -10.65 -8.66 14.01
N LYS A 81 -11.90 -9.06 14.12
CA LYS A 81 -12.45 -10.07 13.25
C LYS A 81 -12.59 -9.49 11.85
N GLU A 82 -11.89 -10.07 10.88
CA GLU A 82 -11.92 -9.66 9.47
C GLU A 82 -11.31 -8.30 9.15
N ARG A 83 -10.69 -7.64 10.13
CA ARG A 83 -10.09 -6.31 9.89
C ARG A 83 -8.76 -6.16 10.63
N LEU A 84 -7.82 -5.49 9.97
CA LEU A 84 -6.59 -5.04 10.57
C LEU A 84 -6.43 -3.54 10.24
N ILE A 85 -6.14 -2.74 11.26
CA ILE A 85 -5.94 -1.31 11.10
C ILE A 85 -4.58 -0.97 11.64
N ASP A 86 -3.75 -0.32 10.81
CA ASP A 86 -2.45 0.22 11.22
C ASP A 86 -2.48 1.73 11.19
N GLU A 87 -1.97 2.32 12.26
CA GLU A 87 -1.65 3.75 12.31
C GLU A 87 -0.14 3.87 12.29
N PHE A 88 0.40 4.62 11.34
CA PHE A 88 1.85 4.76 11.22
C PHE A 88 2.24 6.14 10.70
N VAL A 89 3.49 6.50 10.93
CA VAL A 89 4.09 7.68 10.33
C VAL A 89 4.78 7.27 9.03
N PHE A 90 4.38 7.92 7.96
CA PHE A 90 4.95 7.73 6.63
C PHE A 90 5.82 8.96 6.33
N SER A 91 7.12 8.76 6.20
CA SER A 91 8.05 9.87 5.99
C SER A 91 8.87 9.66 4.73
N PHE A 92 9.16 10.77 4.05
CA PHE A 92 9.93 10.75 2.81
C PHE A 92 10.40 12.16 2.46
N THR A 93 11.41 12.24 1.61
CA THR A 93 11.75 13.49 0.93
C THR A 93 11.00 13.53 -0.40
N HIS A 94 10.22 14.58 -0.63
CA HIS A 94 9.42 14.72 -1.85
C HIS A 94 10.31 15.18 -3.00
N ASP A 95 11.12 14.26 -3.52
CA ASP A 95 12.10 14.51 -4.59
C ASP A 95 11.69 13.95 -5.95
N ILE A 96 10.56 13.27 -6.01
CA ILE A 96 9.94 12.80 -7.26
C ILE A 96 8.44 13.09 -7.21
N GLU A 97 7.81 13.12 -8.38
CA GLU A 97 6.36 13.29 -8.43
C GLU A 97 5.65 12.07 -7.82
N MET A 98 4.67 12.33 -6.96
CA MET A 98 3.90 11.30 -6.27
C MET A 98 2.42 11.48 -6.61
N ASP A 99 2.03 11.09 -7.81
CA ASP A 99 0.68 11.32 -8.31
C ASP A 99 -0.41 10.56 -7.53
N TRP A 100 -0.03 9.53 -6.79
CA TRP A 100 -0.97 8.77 -5.96
C TRP A 100 -1.29 9.45 -4.63
N MET A 101 -0.42 10.32 -4.15
CA MET A 101 -0.58 11.02 -2.86
C MET A 101 -0.74 12.53 -3.05
N LEU A 102 0.05 13.12 -3.93
CA LEU A 102 0.13 14.56 -4.18
C LEU A 102 -0.04 14.86 -5.67
N PRO A 103 -1.21 14.53 -6.25
CA PRO A 103 -1.40 14.71 -7.69
C PRO A 103 -1.26 16.18 -8.11
N GLY A 104 -0.50 16.41 -9.16
CA GLY A 104 -0.28 17.75 -9.70
C GLY A 104 0.73 18.61 -8.95
N ILE A 105 1.34 18.09 -7.89
CA ILE A 105 2.32 18.84 -7.09
C ILE A 105 3.72 18.47 -7.55
N GLN A 106 4.50 19.47 -7.95
CA GLN A 106 5.89 19.26 -8.30
C GLN A 106 6.73 18.91 -7.06
N PRO A 107 7.85 18.17 -7.22
CA PRO A 107 8.72 17.87 -6.09
C PRO A 107 9.11 19.13 -5.31
N THR A 108 8.96 19.05 -3.98
CA THR A 108 9.19 20.19 -3.09
C THR A 108 10.55 20.11 -2.37
N HIS A 109 11.18 18.94 -2.44
CA HIS A 109 12.46 18.69 -1.78
C HIS A 109 12.40 19.08 -0.31
#